data_2b0d0b9b95f200ccd88c505679bee04e
#
_entry.id   2b0d0b9b95f200ccd88c505679bee04e
#
_cell.length_a   1.000
_cell.length_b   1.000
_cell.length_c   1.000
_cell.angle_alpha   90.00
_cell.angle_beta   90.00
_cell.angle_gamma   90.00
#
_symmetry.space_group_name_H-M   'P 1'
#
loop_
_entity.id
_entity.type
_entity.pdbx_description
1 polymer ?
#
loop_
_entity_poly.entity_id
_entity_poly.type
_entity_poly.pdbx_seq_one_letter_code
_entity_poly.pdbx_strand_id
1 'polypeptide(L)'
;MIMTSDNYKKMYAEKKMTADETAALVKSGDWLDYGWCTATSYDVDRALAKRMPELTDVKIRGGILCRRPAIFDIPDPAAHFSWNSWHFSGIDRKAVAEGFCYYSPLRYSELPRHYREMAEPIDLAVFQVAPMDEQGWFNFGPNASHMIEVCRRAKKVVVEVDTNMPRCLGGYNTAVHVSDVYGIVEGTNPGMPQLGSAAPNDVD
;
A
#
# COMPACT_ATOMS: atom_id res chain seq x y z
N MET A 1 -2.93 -25.87 -19.54
CA MET A 1 -2.60 -24.87 -20.59
C MET A 1 -1.42 -24.06 -20.05
N ILE A 2 -0.31 -24.03 -20.76
CA ILE A 2 0.85 -23.20 -20.34
C ILE A 2 0.50 -21.76 -20.65
N MET A 3 0.47 -20.89 -19.61
CA MET A 3 0.25 -19.46 -19.78
C MET A 3 1.48 -18.83 -20.44
N THR A 4 1.27 -17.94 -21.37
CA THR A 4 2.33 -17.23 -22.10
C THR A 4 2.39 -15.76 -21.66
N SER A 5 3.48 -15.06 -21.97
CA SER A 5 3.62 -13.62 -21.72
C SER A 5 2.44 -12.82 -22.31
N ASP A 6 1.92 -13.21 -23.48
CA ASP A 6 0.77 -12.54 -24.10
C ASP A 6 -0.52 -12.73 -23.30
N ASN A 7 -0.69 -13.88 -22.64
CA ASN A 7 -1.82 -14.08 -21.73
C ASN A 7 -1.74 -13.12 -20.52
N TYR A 8 -0.55 -12.92 -19.96
CA TYR A 8 -0.36 -12.00 -18.83
C TYR A 8 -0.57 -10.54 -19.23
N LYS A 9 -0.10 -10.14 -20.41
CA LYS A 9 -0.38 -8.79 -20.97
C LYS A 9 -1.87 -8.56 -21.19
N LYS A 10 -2.59 -9.59 -21.65
CA LYS A 10 -4.06 -9.51 -21.81
C LYS A 10 -4.73 -9.34 -20.45
N MET A 11 -4.38 -10.15 -19.45
CA MET A 11 -4.90 -10.02 -18.09
C MET A 11 -4.61 -8.64 -17.50
N TYR A 12 -3.39 -8.12 -17.72
CA TYR A 12 -3.02 -6.77 -17.31
C TYR A 12 -3.95 -5.73 -17.92
N ALA A 13 -4.16 -5.77 -19.23
CA ALA A 13 -5.02 -4.83 -19.94
C ALA A 13 -6.48 -4.88 -19.45
N GLU A 14 -7.01 -6.08 -19.19
CA GLU A 14 -8.37 -6.29 -18.68
C GLU A 14 -8.57 -5.79 -17.24
N LYS A 15 -7.49 -5.73 -16.44
CA LYS A 15 -7.52 -5.28 -15.04
C LYS A 15 -7.12 -3.82 -14.84
N LYS A 16 -6.80 -3.10 -15.92
CA LYS A 16 -6.49 -1.67 -15.80
C LYS A 16 -7.69 -0.89 -15.31
N MET A 17 -7.42 0.00 -14.37
CA MET A 17 -8.40 0.93 -13.83
C MET A 17 -7.73 2.24 -13.43
N THR A 18 -8.53 3.27 -13.31
CA THR A 18 -8.06 4.58 -12.84
C THR A 18 -7.97 4.64 -11.32
N ALA A 19 -7.23 5.62 -10.81
CA ALA A 19 -7.18 5.92 -9.39
C ALA A 19 -8.58 6.28 -8.82
N ASP A 20 -9.38 7.03 -9.58
CA ASP A 20 -10.73 7.41 -9.17
C ASP A 20 -11.69 6.20 -9.13
N GLU A 21 -11.60 5.27 -10.09
CA GLU A 21 -12.35 4.00 -10.05
C GLU A 21 -11.92 3.14 -8.85
N THR A 22 -10.63 3.13 -8.51
CA THR A 22 -10.13 2.43 -7.32
C THR A 22 -10.68 3.06 -6.04
N ALA A 23 -10.61 4.38 -5.92
CA ALA A 23 -11.17 5.10 -4.79
C ALA A 23 -12.68 4.87 -4.64
N ALA A 24 -13.41 4.72 -5.75
CA ALA A 24 -14.85 4.43 -5.75
C ALA A 24 -15.21 3.04 -5.16
N LEU A 25 -14.25 2.13 -5.05
CA LEU A 25 -14.48 0.83 -4.40
C LEU A 25 -14.64 0.93 -2.88
N VAL A 26 -14.11 1.99 -2.27
CA VAL A 26 -14.10 2.16 -0.80
C VAL A 26 -15.48 2.58 -0.30
N LYS A 27 -15.90 1.99 0.79
CA LYS A 27 -17.17 2.27 1.48
C LYS A 27 -16.93 2.66 2.92
N SER A 28 -17.89 3.35 3.53
CA SER A 28 -17.88 3.60 4.97
C SER A 28 -17.81 2.28 5.73
N GLY A 29 -16.97 2.23 6.75
CA GLY A 29 -16.73 1.04 7.56
C GLY A 29 -15.65 0.10 7.03
N ASP A 30 -15.14 0.29 5.82
CA ASP A 30 -14.13 -0.60 5.22
C ASP A 30 -12.80 -0.56 5.97
N TRP A 31 -12.09 -1.70 5.92
CA TRP A 31 -10.68 -1.81 6.28
C TRP A 31 -9.79 -1.73 5.05
N LEU A 32 -8.90 -0.77 5.04
CA LEU A 32 -7.90 -0.57 3.98
C LEU A 32 -6.51 -0.93 4.45
N ASP A 33 -5.65 -1.33 3.51
CA ASP A 33 -4.21 -1.43 3.73
C ASP A 33 -3.46 -0.64 2.66
N TYR A 34 -2.60 0.28 3.09
CA TYR A 34 -1.82 1.17 2.21
C TYR A 34 -0.41 0.66 1.95
N GLY A 35 -0.14 -0.58 2.30
CA GLY A 35 1.19 -1.15 2.16
C GLY A 35 2.18 -0.60 3.20
N TRP A 36 3.45 -0.61 2.83
CA TRP A 36 4.54 -0.43 3.75
C TRP A 36 5.60 0.53 3.20
N CYS A 37 6.09 1.44 4.07
CA CYS A 37 7.26 2.27 3.83
C CYS A 37 7.15 3.09 2.53
N THR A 38 8.02 2.84 1.56
CA THR A 38 8.05 3.57 0.28
C THR A 38 6.99 3.10 -0.72
N ALA A 39 6.28 2.01 -0.45
CA ALA A 39 5.24 1.47 -1.31
C ALA A 39 3.84 2.06 -1.06
N THR A 40 3.70 3.04 -0.18
CA THR A 40 2.43 3.73 0.03
C THR A 40 1.90 4.30 -1.28
N SER A 41 0.65 3.98 -1.61
CA SER A 41 -0.02 4.45 -2.83
C SER A 41 0.04 5.98 -2.94
N TYR A 42 0.14 6.48 -4.15
CA TYR A 42 0.24 7.92 -4.42
C TYR A 42 -0.99 8.49 -5.14
N ASP A 43 -1.33 7.93 -6.29
CA ASP A 43 -2.43 8.47 -7.08
C ASP A 43 -3.80 8.02 -6.54
N VAL A 44 -3.90 6.77 -6.07
CA VAL A 44 -5.13 6.28 -5.43
C VAL A 44 -5.38 7.00 -4.11
N ASP A 45 -4.33 7.28 -3.32
CA ASP A 45 -4.43 8.10 -2.11
C ASP A 45 -5.01 9.49 -2.40
N ARG A 46 -4.55 10.16 -3.47
CA ARG A 46 -5.06 11.46 -3.89
C ARG A 46 -6.51 11.41 -4.38
N ALA A 47 -6.86 10.35 -5.08
CA ALA A 47 -8.24 10.13 -5.51
C ALA A 47 -9.16 9.86 -4.31
N LEU A 48 -8.69 9.06 -3.35
CA LEU A 48 -9.43 8.77 -2.13
C LEU A 48 -9.57 10.01 -1.24
N ALA A 49 -8.54 10.87 -1.15
CA ALA A 49 -8.62 12.12 -0.41
C ALA A 49 -9.76 13.03 -0.87
N LYS A 50 -10.04 13.09 -2.18
CA LYS A 50 -11.17 13.86 -2.73
C LYS A 50 -12.52 13.28 -2.30
N ARG A 51 -12.59 11.97 -2.15
CA ARG A 51 -13.81 11.22 -1.84
C ARG A 51 -14.01 11.01 -0.34
N MET A 52 -12.94 11.08 0.46
CA MET A 52 -12.98 10.78 1.90
C MET A 52 -14.05 11.57 2.68
N PRO A 53 -14.34 12.84 2.36
CA PRO A 53 -15.43 13.58 3.03
C PRO A 53 -16.83 12.96 2.89
N GLU A 54 -17.03 12.07 1.93
CA GLU A 54 -18.29 11.33 1.74
C GLU A 54 -18.36 10.04 2.59
N LEU A 55 -17.24 9.64 3.19
CA LEU A 55 -17.07 8.39 3.89
C LEU A 55 -16.95 8.60 5.40
N THR A 56 -17.32 7.59 6.16
CA THR A 56 -17.19 7.58 7.63
C THR A 56 -16.66 6.23 8.10
N ASP A 57 -15.96 6.24 9.23
CA ASP A 57 -15.46 5.03 9.92
C ASP A 57 -14.54 4.14 9.04
N VAL A 58 -13.79 4.70 8.11
CA VAL A 58 -12.80 3.96 7.33
C VAL A 58 -11.57 3.68 8.19
N LYS A 59 -11.13 2.44 8.27
CA LYS A 59 -9.95 2.03 9.02
C LYS A 59 -8.81 1.75 8.05
N ILE A 60 -7.68 2.39 8.25
CA ILE A 60 -6.54 2.29 7.33
C ILE A 60 -5.31 1.79 8.09
N ARG A 61 -4.68 0.76 7.57
CA ARG A 61 -3.40 0.25 8.07
C ARG A 61 -2.26 0.69 7.17
N GLY A 62 -1.14 0.98 7.80
CA GLY A 62 0.12 1.28 7.13
C GLY A 62 1.24 1.40 8.16
N GLY A 63 2.44 1.72 7.72
CA GLY A 63 3.55 1.92 8.65
C GLY A 63 4.79 2.49 7.97
N ILE A 64 5.64 3.15 8.76
CA ILE A 64 6.84 3.85 8.30
C ILE A 64 6.53 4.75 7.10
N LEU A 65 5.63 5.69 7.27
CA LEU A 65 5.31 6.61 6.18
C LEU A 65 6.55 7.42 5.76
N CYS A 66 6.95 7.24 4.51
CA CYS A 66 8.04 8.00 3.90
C CYS A 66 7.54 9.23 3.13
N ARG A 67 6.24 9.31 2.92
CA ARG A 67 5.51 10.42 2.31
C ARG A 67 4.21 10.64 3.08
N ARG A 68 3.84 11.90 3.32
CA ARG A 68 2.55 12.21 3.97
C ARG A 68 1.43 11.88 2.98
N PRO A 69 0.49 11.00 3.35
CA PRO A 69 -0.66 10.70 2.52
C PRO A 69 -1.56 11.93 2.35
N ALA A 70 -2.15 12.08 1.16
CA ALA A 70 -3.07 13.20 0.87
C ALA A 70 -4.36 13.13 1.71
N ILE A 71 -4.80 11.94 2.10
CA ILE A 71 -5.94 11.79 3.02
C ILE A 71 -5.70 12.42 4.40
N PHE A 72 -4.44 12.65 4.81
CA PHE A 72 -4.12 13.31 6.08
C PHE A 72 -4.36 14.82 6.05
N ASP A 73 -4.49 15.41 4.86
CA ASP A 73 -4.62 16.84 4.64
C ASP A 73 -6.06 17.27 4.32
N ILE A 74 -7.03 16.35 4.40
CA ILE A 74 -8.45 16.68 4.27
C ILE A 74 -8.96 17.44 5.51
N PRO A 75 -10.06 18.20 5.40
CA PRO A 75 -10.72 18.76 6.57
C PRO A 75 -11.21 17.67 7.53
N ASP A 76 -10.96 17.82 8.82
CA ASP A 76 -11.40 16.93 9.90
C ASP A 76 -11.18 15.41 9.62
N PRO A 77 -9.94 14.97 9.44
CA PRO A 77 -9.65 13.57 9.11
C PRO A 77 -10.26 12.57 10.10
N ALA A 78 -10.28 12.91 11.39
CA ALA A 78 -10.80 12.07 12.46
C ALA A 78 -12.30 11.75 12.32
N ALA A 79 -13.08 12.60 11.64
CA ALA A 79 -14.49 12.34 11.37
C ALA A 79 -14.70 11.27 10.30
N HIS A 80 -13.70 10.99 9.48
CA HIS A 80 -13.81 10.16 8.29
C HIS A 80 -13.09 8.84 8.43
N PHE A 81 -11.87 8.85 8.98
CA PHE A 81 -11.05 7.64 9.07
C PHE A 81 -10.18 7.61 10.34
N SER A 82 -9.68 6.41 10.62
CA SER A 82 -8.60 6.18 11.58
C SER A 82 -7.39 5.53 10.90
N TRP A 83 -6.19 6.01 11.23
CA TRP A 83 -4.94 5.46 10.75
C TRP A 83 -4.30 4.58 11.81
N ASN A 84 -4.05 3.33 11.50
CA ASN A 84 -3.37 2.40 12.36
C ASN A 84 -1.95 2.12 11.86
N SER A 85 -0.96 2.35 12.70
CA SER A 85 0.44 2.11 12.37
C SER A 85 1.12 1.33 13.48
N TRP A 86 1.92 0.34 13.11
CA TRP A 86 2.77 -0.43 14.03
C TRP A 86 4.22 0.01 14.01
N HIS A 87 4.58 0.98 13.17
CA HIS A 87 5.92 1.56 13.17
C HIS A 87 5.83 3.03 12.78
N PHE A 88 6.00 3.90 13.74
CA PHE A 88 5.85 5.34 13.55
C PHE A 88 7.06 6.00 12.90
N SER A 89 6.84 6.64 11.77
CA SER A 89 7.70 7.69 11.24
C SER A 89 7.43 9.05 11.94
N GLY A 90 8.15 10.09 11.53
CA GLY A 90 7.82 11.46 11.97
C GLY A 90 6.43 11.93 11.50
N ILE A 91 5.93 11.38 10.38
CA ILE A 91 4.61 11.69 9.83
C ILE A 91 3.52 11.09 10.72
N ASP A 92 3.66 9.80 11.09
CA ASP A 92 2.71 9.12 11.97
C ASP A 92 2.59 9.82 13.34
N ARG A 93 3.73 10.27 13.91
CA ARG A 93 3.73 10.98 15.20
C ARG A 93 2.95 12.29 15.15
N LYS A 94 3.02 13.02 14.04
CA LYS A 94 2.21 14.22 13.85
C LYS A 94 0.73 13.89 13.76
N ALA A 95 0.38 12.84 13.00
CA ALA A 95 -1.00 12.37 12.85
C ALA A 95 -1.63 11.91 14.18
N VAL A 96 -0.83 11.37 15.13
CA VAL A 96 -1.30 11.10 16.50
C VAL A 96 -1.71 12.37 17.22
N ALA A 97 -0.91 13.43 17.12
CA ALA A 97 -1.25 14.71 17.73
C ALA A 97 -2.48 15.36 17.07
N GLU A 98 -2.75 15.05 15.82
CA GLU A 98 -3.94 15.47 15.06
C GLU A 98 -5.18 14.61 15.37
N GLY A 99 -5.05 13.53 16.15
CA GLY A 99 -6.16 12.77 16.75
C GLY A 99 -6.74 11.64 15.91
N PHE A 100 -6.23 11.35 14.72
CA PHE A 100 -6.75 10.28 13.84
C PHE A 100 -5.82 9.08 13.66
N CYS A 101 -4.63 9.10 14.29
CA CYS A 101 -3.66 8.01 14.20
C CYS A 101 -3.44 7.36 15.57
N TYR A 102 -3.36 6.05 15.60
CA TYR A 102 -3.04 5.29 16.80
C TYR A 102 -1.96 4.24 16.54
N TYR A 103 -1.21 3.92 17.59
CA TYR A 103 -0.12 2.95 17.56
C TYR A 103 -0.59 1.58 17.99
N SER A 104 -0.27 0.56 17.19
CA SER A 104 -0.44 -0.84 17.57
C SER A 104 0.93 -1.47 17.82
N PRO A 105 1.33 -1.67 19.09
CA PRO A 105 2.61 -2.25 19.41
C PRO A 105 2.68 -3.69 18.93
N LEU A 106 3.59 -3.97 18.01
CA LEU A 106 3.78 -5.28 17.42
C LEU A 106 5.24 -5.48 17.05
N ARG A 107 5.78 -6.68 17.28
CA ARG A 107 7.10 -7.02 16.78
C ARG A 107 7.05 -7.19 15.27
N TYR A 108 8.03 -6.65 14.56
CA TYR A 108 8.09 -6.73 13.10
C TYR A 108 8.02 -8.18 12.59
N SER A 109 8.71 -9.12 13.25
CA SER A 109 8.66 -10.54 12.91
C SER A 109 7.28 -11.19 13.08
N GLU A 110 6.39 -10.60 13.89
CA GLU A 110 5.03 -11.10 14.12
C GLU A 110 4.01 -10.53 13.10
N LEU A 111 4.37 -9.53 12.31
CA LEU A 111 3.45 -8.93 11.33
C LEU A 111 2.81 -9.96 10.39
N PRO A 112 3.54 -10.87 9.75
CA PRO A 112 2.94 -11.86 8.88
C PRO A 112 1.91 -12.73 9.59
N ARG A 113 2.20 -13.15 10.84
CA ARG A 113 1.29 -13.92 11.66
C ARG A 113 0.07 -13.11 12.07
N HIS A 114 0.25 -11.85 12.45
CA HIS A 114 -0.83 -10.94 12.80
C HIS A 114 -1.85 -10.83 11.66
N TYR A 115 -1.40 -10.65 10.42
CA TYR A 115 -2.29 -10.62 9.26
C TYR A 115 -3.01 -11.94 9.02
N ARG A 116 -2.33 -13.08 9.19
CA ARG A 116 -2.95 -14.39 9.00
C ARG A 116 -4.01 -14.73 10.04
N GLU A 117 -3.78 -14.37 11.30
CA GLU A 117 -4.50 -14.93 12.43
C GLU A 117 -5.37 -13.92 13.20
N MET A 118 -4.98 -12.66 13.28
CA MET A 118 -5.52 -11.71 14.24
C MET A 118 -6.13 -10.46 13.62
N ALA A 119 -5.59 -9.98 12.49
CA ALA A 119 -6.08 -8.76 11.89
C ALA A 119 -7.46 -8.94 11.27
N GLU A 120 -8.28 -7.88 11.33
CA GLU A 120 -9.52 -7.82 10.57
C GLU A 120 -9.24 -8.02 9.07
N PRO A 121 -10.15 -8.68 8.33
CA PRO A 121 -10.03 -8.78 6.88
C PRO A 121 -9.90 -7.39 6.25
N ILE A 122 -9.07 -7.32 5.21
CA ILE A 122 -8.87 -6.10 4.44
C ILE A 122 -9.88 -6.09 3.29
N ASP A 123 -10.69 -5.04 3.19
CA ASP A 123 -11.64 -4.87 2.09
C ASP A 123 -10.92 -4.48 0.80
N LEU A 124 -9.93 -3.57 0.91
CA LEU A 124 -9.09 -3.14 -0.19
C LEU A 124 -7.65 -2.94 0.28
N ALA A 125 -6.71 -3.64 -0.34
CA ALA A 125 -5.29 -3.33 -0.27
C ALA A 125 -4.88 -2.53 -1.51
N VAL A 126 -4.18 -1.42 -1.30
CA VAL A 126 -3.67 -0.57 -2.37
C VAL A 126 -2.24 -0.12 -2.06
N PHE A 127 -1.30 -0.38 -2.95
CA PHE A 127 0.12 -0.07 -2.74
C PHE A 127 0.88 -0.06 -4.05
N GLN A 128 2.04 0.59 -4.05
CA GLN A 128 2.92 0.67 -5.21
C GLN A 128 3.74 -0.62 -5.41
N VAL A 129 3.98 -0.95 -6.67
CA VAL A 129 4.77 -2.10 -7.13
C VAL A 129 5.64 -1.73 -8.31
N ALA A 130 6.72 -2.48 -8.53
CA ALA A 130 7.48 -2.39 -9.77
C ALA A 130 6.65 -2.89 -10.98
N PRO A 131 6.99 -2.48 -12.21
CA PRO A 131 6.33 -2.96 -13.41
C PRO A 131 6.26 -4.48 -13.50
N MET A 132 5.17 -4.99 -14.09
CA MET A 132 4.96 -6.41 -14.32
C MET A 132 6.07 -7.01 -15.21
N ASP A 133 6.60 -8.15 -14.80
CA ASP A 133 7.54 -8.89 -15.62
C ASP A 133 6.86 -9.78 -16.69
N GLU A 134 7.66 -10.43 -17.54
CA GLU A 134 7.17 -11.30 -18.60
C GLU A 134 6.41 -12.54 -18.10
N GLN A 135 6.60 -12.90 -16.84
CA GLN A 135 5.93 -14.01 -16.17
C GLN A 135 4.69 -13.58 -15.40
N GLY A 136 4.30 -12.31 -15.47
CA GLY A 136 3.10 -11.77 -14.84
C GLY A 136 3.26 -11.36 -13.37
N TRP A 137 4.49 -11.17 -12.87
CA TRP A 137 4.74 -10.83 -11.48
C TRP A 137 5.01 -9.34 -11.29
N PHE A 138 4.37 -8.76 -10.29
CA PHE A 138 4.65 -7.43 -9.76
C PHE A 138 5.53 -7.56 -8.52
N ASN A 139 6.75 -7.06 -8.60
CA ASN A 139 7.69 -7.07 -7.48
C ASN A 139 7.37 -5.95 -6.49
N PHE A 140 7.41 -6.25 -5.19
CA PHE A 140 7.16 -5.25 -4.13
C PHE A 140 8.31 -4.25 -3.93
N GLY A 141 9.36 -4.34 -4.76
CA GLY A 141 10.55 -3.52 -4.61
C GLY A 141 11.23 -3.73 -3.25
N PRO A 142 11.74 -2.67 -2.60
CA PRO A 142 12.38 -2.80 -1.29
C PRO A 142 11.41 -3.04 -0.13
N ASN A 143 10.10 -3.18 -0.40
CA ASN A 143 9.05 -3.21 0.62
C ASN A 143 8.36 -4.56 0.79
N ALA A 144 9.03 -5.67 0.46
CA ALA A 144 8.42 -6.99 0.50
C ALA A 144 7.82 -7.35 1.88
N SER A 145 8.58 -7.16 2.96
CA SER A 145 8.09 -7.27 4.34
C SER A 145 6.99 -8.34 4.52
N HIS A 146 5.81 -7.93 4.92
CA HIS A 146 4.61 -8.74 5.12
C HIS A 146 3.61 -8.63 3.95
N MET A 147 3.95 -7.97 2.87
CA MET A 147 3.01 -7.60 1.79
C MET A 147 2.28 -8.78 1.16
N ILE A 148 2.91 -9.95 1.07
CA ILE A 148 2.22 -11.13 0.56
C ILE A 148 1.06 -11.56 1.46
N GLU A 149 1.17 -11.36 2.77
CA GLU A 149 0.08 -11.68 3.69
C GLU A 149 -1.06 -10.64 3.60
N VAL A 150 -0.71 -9.38 3.33
CA VAL A 150 -1.69 -8.35 2.97
C VAL A 150 -2.49 -8.80 1.74
N CYS A 151 -1.80 -9.22 0.67
CA CYS A 151 -2.44 -9.71 -0.56
C CYS A 151 -3.36 -10.91 -0.31
N ARG A 152 -2.92 -11.87 0.52
CA ARG A 152 -3.71 -13.07 0.85
C ARG A 152 -4.94 -12.76 1.70
N ARG A 153 -4.88 -11.71 2.50
CA ARG A 153 -5.94 -11.34 3.44
C ARG A 153 -6.95 -10.36 2.84
N ALA A 154 -6.57 -9.64 1.81
CA ALA A 154 -7.42 -8.64 1.18
C ALA A 154 -8.49 -9.28 0.29
N LYS A 155 -9.73 -8.77 0.37
CA LYS A 155 -10.81 -9.13 -0.56
C LYS A 155 -10.52 -8.62 -1.97
N LYS A 156 -9.87 -7.46 -2.07
CA LYS A 156 -9.41 -6.86 -3.32
C LYS A 156 -7.99 -6.32 -3.15
N VAL A 157 -7.14 -6.66 -4.08
CA VAL A 157 -5.78 -6.12 -4.18
C VAL A 157 -5.71 -5.26 -5.43
N VAL A 158 -5.43 -3.97 -5.27
CA VAL A 158 -5.15 -3.07 -6.38
C VAL A 158 -3.69 -2.65 -6.28
N VAL A 159 -2.94 -2.87 -7.34
CA VAL A 159 -1.55 -2.43 -7.41
C VAL A 159 -1.43 -1.14 -8.22
N GLU A 160 -0.67 -0.19 -7.68
CA GLU A 160 -0.29 1.04 -8.38
C GLU A 160 1.12 0.86 -8.93
N VAL A 161 1.25 0.80 -10.25
CA VAL A 161 2.53 0.56 -10.91
C VAL A 161 3.37 1.83 -10.89
N ASP A 162 4.56 1.75 -10.29
CA ASP A 162 5.58 2.81 -10.33
C ASP A 162 6.79 2.35 -11.14
N THR A 163 7.00 2.95 -12.29
CA THR A 163 8.13 2.65 -13.18
C THR A 163 9.50 3.02 -12.59
N ASN A 164 9.52 3.83 -11.54
CA ASN A 164 10.74 4.18 -10.80
C ASN A 164 11.05 3.20 -9.67
N MET A 165 10.13 2.27 -9.36
CA MET A 165 10.38 1.28 -8.32
C MET A 165 11.35 0.21 -8.80
N PRO A 166 12.49 0.01 -8.13
CA PRO A 166 13.44 -1.02 -8.52
C PRO A 166 12.87 -2.42 -8.24
N ARG A 167 13.17 -3.36 -9.12
CA ARG A 167 12.95 -4.78 -8.84
C ARG A 167 14.03 -5.25 -7.86
N CYS A 168 13.60 -5.69 -6.69
CA CYS A 168 14.50 -6.18 -5.64
C CYS A 168 14.45 -7.70 -5.59
N LEU A 169 15.62 -8.33 -5.61
CA LEU A 169 15.77 -9.75 -5.38
C LEU A 169 15.69 -10.04 -3.87
N GLY A 170 15.10 -11.16 -3.53
CA GLY A 170 14.91 -11.56 -2.13
C GLY A 170 14.57 -13.03 -2.02
N GLY A 171 14.11 -13.44 -0.84
CA GLY A 171 13.64 -14.80 -0.60
C GLY A 171 12.22 -15.02 -1.15
N TYR A 172 11.40 -15.72 -0.38
CA TYR A 172 10.00 -15.98 -0.74
C TYR A 172 9.15 -14.71 -0.66
N ASN A 173 8.08 -14.68 -1.44
CA ASN A 173 7.00 -13.71 -1.26
C ASN A 173 7.42 -12.26 -1.54
N THR A 174 8.25 -12.05 -2.55
CA THR A 174 8.70 -10.73 -2.98
C THR A 174 7.85 -10.10 -4.09
N ALA A 175 6.79 -10.78 -4.52
CA ALA A 175 5.97 -10.35 -5.63
C ALA A 175 4.53 -10.89 -5.50
N VAL A 176 3.59 -10.25 -6.20
CA VAL A 176 2.23 -10.73 -6.40
C VAL A 176 2.00 -10.97 -7.90
N HIS A 177 1.27 -12.04 -8.23
CA HIS A 177 0.99 -12.38 -9.63
C HIS A 177 -0.24 -11.64 -10.15
N VAL A 178 -0.25 -11.35 -11.46
CA VAL A 178 -1.36 -10.63 -12.11
C VAL A 178 -2.71 -11.34 -11.97
N SER A 179 -2.74 -12.67 -11.80
CA SER A 179 -3.98 -13.41 -11.51
C SER A 179 -4.60 -13.04 -10.16
N ASP A 180 -3.76 -12.68 -9.18
CA ASP A 180 -4.14 -12.49 -7.79
C ASP A 180 -4.48 -11.04 -7.46
N VAL A 181 -4.32 -10.12 -8.41
CA VAL A 181 -4.74 -8.74 -8.25
C VAL A 181 -6.12 -8.51 -8.85
N TYR A 182 -6.91 -7.66 -8.19
CA TYR A 182 -8.23 -7.23 -8.65
C TYR A 182 -8.12 -6.15 -9.72
N GLY A 183 -7.22 -5.19 -9.53
CA GLY A 183 -7.04 -4.05 -10.43
C GLY A 183 -5.61 -3.55 -10.48
N ILE A 184 -5.32 -2.80 -11.54
CA ILE A 184 -3.99 -2.25 -11.83
C ILE A 184 -4.15 -0.78 -12.21
N VAL A 185 -3.51 0.10 -11.45
CA VAL A 185 -3.44 1.53 -11.74
C VAL A 185 -2.06 1.85 -12.31
N GLU A 186 -2.02 2.46 -13.48
CA GLU A 186 -0.78 3.05 -14.00
C GLU A 186 -0.69 4.47 -13.44
N GLY A 187 0.22 4.64 -12.47
CA GLY A 187 0.36 5.87 -11.73
C GLY A 187 1.17 6.96 -12.46
N THR A 188 1.22 8.15 -11.86
CA THR A 188 2.02 9.28 -12.35
C THR A 188 3.52 9.13 -12.08
N ASN A 189 3.94 8.06 -11.42
CA ASN A 189 5.33 7.73 -11.13
C ASN A 189 6.11 8.88 -10.43
N PRO A 190 5.68 9.29 -9.24
CA PRO A 190 6.30 10.43 -8.54
C PRO A 190 7.75 10.19 -8.11
N GLY A 191 8.26 9.00 -8.35
CA GLY A 191 9.53 8.52 -7.82
C GLY A 191 9.43 8.04 -6.38
N MET A 192 10.35 7.16 -6.00
CA MET A 192 10.39 6.64 -4.63
C MET A 192 10.89 7.71 -3.65
N PRO A 193 10.27 7.82 -2.46
CA PRO A 193 10.81 8.65 -1.40
C PRO A 193 12.24 8.21 -1.04
N GLN A 194 13.15 9.16 -0.94
CA GLN A 194 14.50 8.87 -0.48
C GLN A 194 14.56 8.95 1.05
N LEU A 195 15.03 7.88 1.67
CA LEU A 195 15.39 7.91 3.09
C LEU A 195 16.80 8.50 3.21
N GLY A 196 16.90 9.64 3.90
CA GLY A 196 18.19 10.23 4.18
C GLY A 196 19.03 9.32 5.08
N SER A 197 20.33 9.28 4.84
CA SER A 197 21.31 8.71 5.77
C SER A 197 22.22 9.81 6.29
N ALA A 198 22.61 9.72 7.56
CA ALA A 198 23.69 10.55 8.09
C ALA A 198 25.02 10.13 7.46
N ALA A 199 25.93 11.09 7.25
CA ALA A 199 27.31 10.75 6.93
C ALA A 199 27.92 9.97 8.10
N PRO A 200 28.79 8.97 7.85
CA PRO A 200 29.53 8.29 8.91
C PRO A 200 30.32 9.30 9.75
N ASN A 201 30.42 9.04 11.04
CA ASN A 201 31.24 9.82 11.95
C ASN A 201 32.38 8.95 12.51
N ASP A 202 33.26 9.54 13.30
CA ASP A 202 34.47 8.85 13.80
C ASP A 202 34.17 7.65 14.74
N VAL A 203 32.93 7.42 15.09
CA VAL A 203 32.47 6.30 15.96
C VAL A 203 31.84 5.17 15.15
N ASP A 204 31.44 5.43 13.90
CA ASP A 204 30.84 4.44 13.00
C ASP A 204 31.93 3.54 12.35
#